data_2f14a2e55c469715f3fddbaf950e3740
#
_entry.id   2f14a2e55c469715f3fddbaf950e3740
#
_cell.length_a   1.000
_cell.length_b   1.000
_cell.length_c   1.000
_cell.angle_alpha   90.00
_cell.angle_beta   90.00
_cell.angle_gamma   90.00
#
_symmetry.space_group_name_H-M   'P 1'
#
loop_
_entity.id
_entity.type
_entity.pdbx_description
1 polymer ?
#
loop_
_entity_poly.entity_id
_entity_poly.type
_entity_poly.pdbx_seq_one_letter_code
_entity_poly.pdbx_strand_id
1 'polypeptide(L)'
;MDYILRHMNGIDLANPPVEQISDSSHAIRTQRKRAIAAAVAVFLCVLGWLACEIPKGTLTHTDELLTAERSREMLSTGPWVVHYNFQRSFEKPPLQYWLTTLTLPRLQNRTLAVRIWPLLYGCLTMVAFGWLVFLVEPNRPWLIPLSLAMLASSPLFSPEASRGFLDIGLTFFTIMTIIFAQLARRQPAWWLAVAGVCWLGSLQKVPLPFLVWVVIIVLRLTSCRERPKLRSRWLVASMLLALATMAIWPLIQITKYGMSPGRLFHEQVVVWTGPANLGIRPYFAVLYGLSTLGGACGLLSFLAAFVVLFSKKVRPSAGVREVAIISLAVIGLAVVFNFRGVRYIVPIVPCLCFLLALLFHRFLEQGPAIRFRATVLLIIVLSADFVHSAITIERRQKNVPDEKLIAEKLGALQQPQTKTILIKAEKSGGDLLWDSFYLFHGNCRFPVKSYTVDEMRSHPAEPPLIGACVARDFPVIRDLYPNVQVELVRAQFICWQVDAR
;
A
#
# COMPACT_ATOMS: atom_id res chain seq x y z
N MET A 1 34.89 52.06 -16.75
CA MET A 1 33.61 51.71 -17.38
C MET A 1 33.76 51.56 -18.91
N ASP A 2 34.60 52.33 -19.53
CA ASP A 2 34.84 52.27 -21.02
C ASP A 2 35.63 51.01 -21.48
N TYR A 3 36.37 50.34 -20.59
CA TYR A 3 37.12 49.13 -20.93
C TYR A 3 36.22 47.90 -21.05
N ILE A 4 35.11 47.85 -20.28
CA ILE A 4 34.14 46.76 -20.31
C ILE A 4 33.21 46.88 -21.50
N LEU A 5 32.88 48.07 -21.96
CA LEU A 5 32.03 48.27 -23.14
C LEU A 5 32.70 47.98 -24.46
N ARG A 6 34.05 48.06 -24.53
CA ARG A 6 34.80 47.69 -25.76
C ARG A 6 34.97 46.18 -25.97
N HIS A 7 34.85 45.38 -24.94
CA HIS A 7 34.92 43.87 -25.04
C HIS A 7 33.57 43.21 -25.22
N MET A 8 32.46 43.88 -25.05
CA MET A 8 31.14 43.32 -25.29
C MET A 8 30.64 43.39 -26.73
N ASN A 9 31.29 44.20 -27.60
CA ASN A 9 30.91 44.33 -29.01
C ASN A 9 31.59 43.35 -29.97
N GLY A 10 32.32 42.36 -29.46
CA GLY A 10 33.00 41.31 -30.26
C GLY A 10 32.47 39.90 -30.08
N ILE A 11 31.37 39.73 -29.34
CA ILE A 11 30.68 38.42 -29.34
C ILE A 11 29.65 38.49 -30.45
N ASP A 12 30.06 38.03 -31.63
CA ASP A 12 29.14 37.64 -32.70
C ASP A 12 28.19 36.57 -32.11
N LEU A 13 26.99 37.01 -31.69
CA LEU A 13 25.88 36.12 -31.46
C LEU A 13 25.42 35.61 -32.83
N ALA A 14 26.29 34.84 -33.50
CA ALA A 14 25.90 34.04 -34.65
C ALA A 14 24.76 33.14 -34.17
N ASN A 15 23.54 33.44 -34.59
CA ASN A 15 22.41 32.54 -34.44
C ASN A 15 22.90 31.17 -34.94
N PRO A 16 22.85 30.13 -34.09
CA PRO A 16 23.25 28.82 -34.55
C PRO A 16 22.45 28.48 -35.81
N PRO A 17 23.10 27.91 -36.84
CA PRO A 17 22.43 27.64 -38.11
C PRO A 17 21.16 26.82 -37.86
N VAL A 18 20.06 27.18 -38.53
CA VAL A 18 18.72 26.58 -38.35
C VAL A 18 18.76 25.07 -38.44
N GLU A 19 19.69 24.48 -39.20
CA GLU A 19 19.95 23.03 -39.28
C GLU A 19 20.40 22.44 -37.93
N GLN A 20 21.27 23.12 -37.15
CA GLN A 20 21.71 22.62 -35.85
C GLN A 20 20.57 22.64 -34.79
N ILE A 21 19.64 23.59 -34.92
CA ILE A 21 18.45 23.65 -34.04
C ILE A 21 17.48 22.53 -34.43
N SER A 22 17.32 22.22 -35.70
CA SER A 22 16.45 21.12 -36.17
C SER A 22 16.97 19.75 -35.73
N ASP A 23 18.27 19.50 -35.88
CA ASP A 23 18.91 18.24 -35.52
C ASP A 23 18.89 17.98 -34.00
N SER A 24 19.11 19.01 -33.19
CA SER A 24 19.04 18.91 -31.74
C SER A 24 17.62 18.60 -31.27
N SER A 25 16.62 19.22 -31.88
CA SER A 25 15.20 18.98 -31.53
C SER A 25 14.75 17.57 -31.92
N HIS A 26 15.21 17.06 -33.06
CA HIS A 26 14.93 15.70 -33.51
C HIS A 26 15.60 14.65 -32.62
N ALA A 27 16.83 14.86 -32.20
CA ALA A 27 17.56 13.99 -31.30
C ALA A 27 16.86 13.89 -29.93
N ILE A 28 16.43 15.01 -29.35
CA ILE A 28 15.67 15.06 -28.07
C ILE A 28 14.33 14.32 -28.21
N ARG A 29 13.61 14.53 -29.31
CA ARG A 29 12.33 13.86 -29.56
C ARG A 29 12.50 12.34 -29.69
N THR A 30 13.55 11.89 -30.38
CA THR A 30 13.87 10.48 -30.54
C THR A 30 14.25 9.83 -29.21
N GLN A 31 15.08 10.49 -28.40
CA GLN A 31 15.46 10.03 -27.07
C GLN A 31 14.22 9.89 -26.15
N ARG A 32 13.31 10.85 -26.21
CA ARG A 32 12.05 10.81 -25.44
C ARG A 32 11.16 9.63 -25.85
N LYS A 33 11.01 9.38 -27.16
CA LYS A 33 10.26 8.22 -27.66
C LYS A 33 10.85 6.89 -27.16
N ARG A 34 12.18 6.74 -27.21
CA ARG A 34 12.88 5.54 -26.70
C ARG A 34 12.69 5.35 -25.20
N ALA A 35 12.77 6.41 -24.41
CA ALA A 35 12.55 6.36 -22.99
C ALA A 35 11.10 5.98 -22.63
N ILE A 36 10.11 6.52 -23.37
CA ILE A 36 8.70 6.13 -23.20
C ILE A 36 8.50 4.65 -23.57
N ALA A 37 9.06 4.20 -24.68
CA ALA A 37 8.98 2.79 -25.09
C ALA A 37 9.59 1.85 -24.04
N ALA A 38 10.76 2.22 -23.46
CA ALA A 38 11.36 1.48 -22.35
C ALA A 38 10.47 1.47 -21.10
N ALA A 39 9.85 2.61 -20.75
CA ALA A 39 8.93 2.71 -19.63
C ALA A 39 7.69 1.81 -19.81
N VAL A 40 7.12 1.80 -21.03
CA VAL A 40 5.99 0.90 -21.37
C VAL A 40 6.42 -0.56 -21.31
N ALA A 41 7.62 -0.90 -21.80
CA ALA A 41 8.13 -2.27 -21.70
C ALA A 41 8.26 -2.73 -20.24
N VAL A 42 8.86 -1.91 -19.36
CA VAL A 42 8.93 -2.21 -17.90
C VAL A 42 7.54 -2.41 -17.33
N PHE A 43 6.59 -1.51 -17.63
CA PHE A 43 5.21 -1.61 -17.15
C PHE A 43 4.55 -2.92 -17.61
N LEU A 44 4.64 -3.27 -18.89
CA LEU A 44 4.03 -4.48 -19.43
C LEU A 44 4.65 -5.77 -18.87
N CYS A 45 5.98 -5.80 -18.69
CA CYS A 45 6.66 -6.94 -18.06
C CYS A 45 6.18 -7.16 -16.62
N VAL A 46 6.06 -6.09 -15.83
CA VAL A 46 5.60 -6.17 -14.44
C VAL A 46 4.12 -6.54 -14.38
N LEU A 47 3.29 -5.93 -15.21
CA LEU A 47 1.87 -6.28 -15.31
C LEU A 47 1.69 -7.76 -15.66
N GLY A 48 2.40 -8.26 -16.68
CA GLY A 48 2.36 -9.67 -17.08
C GLY A 48 2.78 -10.60 -15.94
N TRP A 49 3.89 -10.28 -15.29
CA TRP A 49 4.37 -11.06 -14.13
C TRP A 49 3.33 -11.10 -13.02
N LEU A 50 2.88 -9.94 -12.52
CA LEU A 50 1.92 -9.87 -11.40
C LEU A 50 0.56 -10.48 -11.77
N ALA A 51 0.08 -10.29 -13.01
CA ALA A 51 -1.17 -10.88 -13.49
C ALA A 51 -1.14 -12.42 -13.48
N CYS A 52 0.03 -13.02 -13.75
CA CYS A 52 0.21 -14.46 -13.64
C CYS A 52 0.28 -14.94 -12.19
N GLU A 53 0.68 -14.09 -11.26
CA GLU A 53 0.89 -14.45 -9.86
C GLU A 53 -0.38 -14.30 -8.99
N ILE A 54 -1.22 -13.28 -9.23
CA ILE A 54 -2.37 -12.97 -8.37
C ILE A 54 -3.43 -14.08 -8.26
N PRO A 55 -3.70 -14.95 -9.27
CA PRO A 55 -4.70 -16.01 -9.14
C PRO A 55 -4.20 -17.22 -8.36
N LYS A 56 -2.89 -17.30 -8.08
CA LYS A 56 -2.25 -18.46 -7.47
C LYS A 56 -2.42 -18.49 -5.95
N GLY A 57 -2.40 -19.70 -5.42
CA GLY A 57 -2.42 -19.96 -3.98
C GLY A 57 -3.76 -19.68 -3.32
N THR A 58 -3.78 -19.89 -2.02
CA THR A 58 -4.93 -19.63 -1.14
C THR A 58 -4.70 -18.33 -0.38
N LEU A 59 -5.77 -17.58 -0.05
CA LEU A 59 -5.66 -16.45 0.86
C LEU A 59 -5.26 -16.97 2.25
N THR A 60 -4.08 -16.60 2.72
CA THR A 60 -3.50 -17.11 3.98
C THR A 60 -2.93 -16.00 4.85
N HIS A 61 -3.00 -14.74 4.43
CA HIS A 61 -2.51 -13.61 5.21
C HIS A 61 -3.68 -12.89 5.88
N THR A 62 -3.51 -12.52 7.14
CA THR A 62 -4.55 -11.87 7.97
C THR A 62 -5.23 -10.71 7.26
N ASP A 63 -4.48 -9.75 6.73
CA ASP A 63 -5.06 -8.55 6.09
C ASP A 63 -5.79 -8.85 4.78
N GLU A 64 -5.35 -9.87 4.00
CA GLU A 64 -6.07 -10.33 2.82
C GLU A 64 -7.40 -11.00 3.19
N LEU A 65 -7.35 -11.86 4.21
CA LEU A 65 -8.54 -12.56 4.71
C LEU A 65 -9.53 -11.59 5.34
N LEU A 66 -9.04 -10.61 6.10
CA LEU A 66 -9.89 -9.53 6.63
C LEU A 66 -10.54 -8.72 5.52
N THR A 67 -9.79 -8.40 4.45
CA THR A 67 -10.36 -7.70 3.29
C THR A 67 -11.41 -8.56 2.61
N ALA A 68 -11.12 -9.83 2.41
CA ALA A 68 -12.02 -10.79 1.76
C ALA A 68 -13.30 -11.01 2.58
N GLU A 69 -13.16 -11.27 3.88
CA GLU A 69 -14.29 -11.56 4.77
C GLU A 69 -15.19 -10.34 4.98
N ARG A 70 -14.61 -9.17 5.26
CA ARG A 70 -15.35 -7.92 5.39
C ARG A 70 -16.14 -7.58 4.11
N SER A 71 -15.54 -7.83 2.95
CA SER A 71 -16.23 -7.64 1.66
C SER A 71 -17.35 -8.66 1.47
N ARG A 72 -17.14 -9.92 1.89
CA ARG A 72 -18.16 -10.97 1.82
C ARG A 72 -19.37 -10.64 2.70
N GLU A 73 -19.15 -10.26 3.94
CA GLU A 73 -20.23 -9.88 4.85
C GLU A 73 -20.97 -8.62 4.37
N MET A 74 -20.24 -7.67 3.77
CA MET A 74 -20.84 -6.44 3.23
C MET A 74 -21.86 -6.71 2.10
N LEU A 75 -21.77 -7.84 1.38
CA LEU A 75 -22.76 -8.24 0.39
C LEU A 75 -24.14 -8.47 1.02
N SER A 76 -24.22 -8.89 2.28
CA SER A 76 -25.46 -9.16 3.01
C SER A 76 -25.88 -8.03 3.95
N THR A 77 -24.92 -7.27 4.49
CA THR A 77 -25.17 -6.25 5.54
C THR A 77 -25.29 -4.83 4.98
N GLY A 78 -24.95 -4.62 3.71
CA GLY A 78 -25.00 -3.33 3.03
C GLY A 78 -23.69 -2.53 3.08
N PRO A 79 -23.57 -1.47 2.25
CA PRO A 79 -22.27 -0.85 1.92
C PRO A 79 -21.73 0.12 2.96
N TRP A 80 -22.54 0.59 3.90
CA TRP A 80 -22.15 1.73 4.75
C TRP A 80 -21.38 1.35 6.00
N VAL A 81 -21.58 0.13 6.53
CA VAL A 81 -20.89 -0.38 7.71
C VAL A 81 -20.12 -1.63 7.35
N VAL A 82 -18.86 -1.63 7.71
CA VAL A 82 -18.02 -2.82 7.60
C VAL A 82 -18.38 -3.77 8.73
N HIS A 83 -18.57 -5.05 8.43
CA HIS A 83 -18.78 -6.09 9.40
C HIS A 83 -17.59 -7.07 9.38
N TYR A 84 -17.32 -7.68 10.50
CA TYR A 84 -16.39 -8.79 10.65
C TYR A 84 -16.93 -9.76 11.69
N ASN A 85 -17.03 -11.02 11.34
CA ASN A 85 -17.65 -12.07 12.15
C ASN A 85 -19.07 -11.65 12.59
N PHE A 86 -19.82 -11.08 11.64
CA PHE A 86 -21.21 -10.57 11.81
C PHE A 86 -21.36 -9.45 12.84
N GLN A 87 -20.25 -8.89 13.31
CA GLN A 87 -20.24 -7.72 14.19
C GLN A 87 -19.74 -6.48 13.43
N ARG A 88 -20.22 -5.31 13.83
CA ARG A 88 -19.78 -4.04 13.25
C ARG A 88 -18.31 -3.79 13.56
N SER A 89 -17.53 -3.49 12.54
CA SER A 89 -16.11 -3.16 12.62
C SER A 89 -15.86 -1.76 12.07
N PHE A 90 -15.23 -0.91 12.86
CA PHE A 90 -14.96 0.49 12.51
C PHE A 90 -13.47 0.75 12.28
N GLU A 91 -12.67 -0.30 12.25
CA GLU A 91 -11.22 -0.25 12.12
C GLU A 91 -10.73 0.39 10.84
N LYS A 92 -11.40 0.08 9.74
CA LYS A 92 -10.99 0.54 8.40
C LYS A 92 -12.18 1.10 7.62
N PRO A 93 -11.94 2.16 6.85
CA PRO A 93 -12.92 2.72 5.94
C PRO A 93 -13.25 1.78 4.77
N PRO A 94 -14.37 2.00 4.04
CA PRO A 94 -14.98 0.94 3.22
C PRO A 94 -14.52 0.84 1.76
N LEU A 95 -13.73 1.76 1.20
CA LEU A 95 -13.50 1.86 -0.26
C LEU A 95 -12.98 0.55 -0.86
N GLN A 96 -11.96 -0.07 -0.25
CA GLN A 96 -11.40 -1.33 -0.75
C GLN A 96 -12.44 -2.44 -0.70
N TYR A 97 -13.27 -2.47 0.33
CA TYR A 97 -14.32 -3.49 0.48
C TYR A 97 -15.41 -3.30 -0.56
N TRP A 98 -15.85 -2.07 -0.84
CA TRP A 98 -16.80 -1.78 -1.94
C TRP A 98 -16.30 -2.30 -3.27
N LEU A 99 -15.01 -2.05 -3.59
CA LEU A 99 -14.42 -2.54 -4.83
C LEU A 99 -14.39 -4.08 -4.86
N THR A 100 -14.00 -4.72 -3.76
CA THR A 100 -13.95 -6.19 -3.69
C THR A 100 -15.34 -6.82 -3.79
N THR A 101 -16.41 -6.18 -3.27
CA THR A 101 -17.79 -6.67 -3.46
C THR A 101 -18.23 -6.71 -4.93
N LEU A 102 -17.62 -5.91 -5.81
CA LEU A 102 -17.92 -5.95 -7.24
C LEU A 102 -17.36 -7.21 -7.92
N THR A 103 -16.26 -7.74 -7.44
CA THR A 103 -15.57 -8.87 -8.07
C THR A 103 -15.84 -10.22 -7.40
N LEU A 104 -16.04 -10.21 -6.08
CA LEU A 104 -16.21 -11.43 -5.29
C LEU A 104 -17.36 -12.33 -5.74
N PRO A 105 -18.56 -11.83 -6.09
CA PRO A 105 -19.65 -12.68 -6.59
C PRO A 105 -19.54 -13.01 -8.09
N ARG A 106 -18.65 -12.35 -8.84
CA ARG A 106 -18.56 -12.49 -10.30
C ARG A 106 -17.44 -13.42 -10.75
N LEU A 107 -16.38 -13.55 -9.95
CA LEU A 107 -15.21 -14.36 -10.31
C LEU A 107 -15.22 -15.68 -9.53
N GLN A 108 -15.11 -16.79 -10.27
CA GLN A 108 -15.03 -18.12 -9.66
C GLN A 108 -13.79 -18.28 -8.77
N ASN A 109 -12.63 -17.70 -9.21
CA ASN A 109 -11.43 -17.68 -8.40
C ASN A 109 -11.53 -16.56 -7.35
N ARG A 110 -11.90 -16.94 -6.12
CA ARG A 110 -12.06 -16.00 -4.99
C ARG A 110 -10.74 -15.29 -4.62
N THR A 111 -9.59 -15.94 -4.80
CA THR A 111 -8.27 -15.32 -4.58
C THR A 111 -8.06 -14.17 -5.57
N LEU A 112 -8.32 -14.41 -6.85
CA LEU A 112 -8.25 -13.37 -7.88
C LEU A 112 -9.23 -12.23 -7.59
N ALA A 113 -10.47 -12.56 -7.16
CA ALA A 113 -11.49 -11.55 -6.86
C ALA A 113 -11.04 -10.53 -5.80
N VAL A 114 -10.24 -10.95 -4.83
CA VAL A 114 -9.71 -10.09 -3.78
C VAL A 114 -8.46 -9.31 -4.23
N ARG A 115 -7.60 -9.92 -5.07
CA ARG A 115 -6.30 -9.36 -5.45
C ARG A 115 -6.32 -8.47 -6.69
N ILE A 116 -7.38 -8.49 -7.49
CA ILE A 116 -7.46 -7.73 -8.74
C ILE A 116 -7.42 -6.21 -8.52
N TRP A 117 -8.05 -5.71 -7.46
CA TRP A 117 -8.08 -4.28 -7.16
C TRP A 117 -6.73 -3.73 -6.70
N PRO A 118 -6.00 -4.38 -5.78
CA PRO A 118 -4.61 -4.04 -5.49
C PRO A 118 -3.70 -4.06 -6.71
N LEU A 119 -3.83 -5.06 -7.60
CA LEU A 119 -3.09 -5.07 -8.86
C LEU A 119 -3.43 -3.84 -9.72
N LEU A 120 -4.71 -3.52 -9.87
CA LEU A 120 -5.14 -2.34 -10.62
C LEU A 120 -4.57 -1.06 -10.01
N TYR A 121 -4.62 -0.89 -8.70
CA TYR A 121 -3.99 0.24 -8.01
C TYR A 121 -2.47 0.26 -8.20
N GLY A 122 -1.79 -0.90 -8.21
CA GLY A 122 -0.37 -1.01 -8.53
C GLY A 122 -0.06 -0.50 -9.93
N CYS A 123 -0.83 -0.92 -10.93
CA CYS A 123 -0.71 -0.45 -12.31
C CYS A 123 -0.96 1.05 -12.44
N LEU A 124 -2.05 1.55 -11.85
CA LEU A 124 -2.36 2.98 -11.83
C LEU A 124 -1.27 3.80 -11.12
N THR A 125 -0.69 3.25 -10.05
CA THR A 125 0.45 3.88 -9.37
C THR A 125 1.66 3.97 -10.27
N MET A 126 2.01 2.92 -11.01
CA MET A 126 3.14 2.97 -11.95
C MET A 126 2.94 4.03 -13.04
N VAL A 127 1.74 4.12 -13.62
CA VAL A 127 1.41 5.14 -14.62
C VAL A 127 1.48 6.55 -14.01
N ALA A 128 0.84 6.76 -12.88
CA ALA A 128 0.85 8.04 -12.15
C ALA A 128 2.27 8.43 -11.75
N PHE A 129 3.06 7.47 -11.28
CA PHE A 129 4.44 7.70 -10.89
C PHE A 129 5.33 8.11 -12.08
N GLY A 130 5.21 7.44 -13.21
CA GLY A 130 5.89 7.87 -14.45
C GLY A 130 5.51 9.29 -14.84
N TRP A 131 4.24 9.67 -14.70
CA TRP A 131 3.77 11.02 -14.91
C TRP A 131 4.35 12.02 -13.90
N LEU A 132 4.42 11.67 -12.61
CA LEU A 132 5.07 12.51 -11.60
C LEU A 132 6.54 12.78 -11.94
N VAL A 133 7.30 11.73 -12.29
CA VAL A 133 8.70 11.86 -12.71
C VAL A 133 8.84 12.82 -13.89
N PHE A 134 7.97 12.68 -14.88
CA PHE A 134 7.95 13.60 -16.04
C PHE A 134 7.62 15.05 -15.65
N LEU A 135 6.67 15.27 -14.72
CA LEU A 135 6.31 16.62 -14.28
C LEU A 135 7.44 17.31 -13.50
N VAL A 136 8.21 16.53 -12.73
CA VAL A 136 9.26 17.04 -11.85
C VAL A 136 10.59 17.23 -12.59
N GLU A 137 10.94 16.33 -13.52
CA GLU A 137 12.19 16.34 -14.30
C GLU A 137 11.91 16.11 -15.81
N PRO A 138 11.24 17.06 -16.51
CA PRO A 138 10.81 16.88 -17.89
C PRO A 138 11.97 16.75 -18.91
N ASN A 139 13.15 17.25 -18.54
CA ASN A 139 14.33 17.26 -19.40
C ASN A 139 15.16 15.97 -19.31
N ARG A 140 14.77 15.04 -18.44
CA ARG A 140 15.48 13.77 -18.22
C ARG A 140 14.57 12.56 -18.46
N PRO A 141 14.20 12.28 -19.73
CA PRO A 141 13.19 11.27 -20.04
C PRO A 141 13.58 9.85 -19.58
N TRP A 142 14.87 9.52 -19.51
CA TRP A 142 15.36 8.22 -19.02
C TRP A 142 15.17 7.99 -17.52
N LEU A 143 14.86 9.04 -16.76
CA LEU A 143 14.46 8.86 -15.35
C LEU A 143 13.15 8.08 -15.22
N ILE A 144 12.24 8.17 -16.20
CA ILE A 144 10.94 7.49 -16.13
C ILE A 144 11.15 5.96 -16.10
N PRO A 145 11.74 5.32 -17.13
CA PRO A 145 11.93 3.87 -17.11
C PRO A 145 12.83 3.41 -15.96
N LEU A 146 13.85 4.17 -15.58
CA LEU A 146 14.73 3.84 -14.45
C LEU A 146 13.97 3.85 -13.12
N SER A 147 13.15 4.87 -12.86
CA SER A 147 12.34 4.96 -11.67
C SER A 147 11.28 3.85 -11.60
N LEU A 148 10.65 3.54 -12.75
CA LEU A 148 9.68 2.43 -12.85
C LEU A 148 10.35 1.08 -12.61
N ALA A 149 11.56 0.85 -13.14
CA ALA A 149 12.29 -0.39 -12.87
C ALA A 149 12.65 -0.56 -11.39
N MET A 150 13.09 0.51 -10.73
CA MET A 150 13.35 0.50 -9.28
C MET A 150 12.08 0.25 -8.47
N LEU A 151 10.96 0.88 -8.84
CA LEU A 151 9.68 0.64 -8.17
C LEU A 151 9.21 -0.80 -8.36
N ALA A 152 9.30 -1.30 -9.58
CA ALA A 152 8.88 -2.65 -9.96
C ALA A 152 9.71 -3.75 -9.28
N SER A 153 11.02 -3.54 -9.11
CA SER A 153 11.88 -4.48 -8.40
C SER A 153 11.69 -4.41 -6.87
N SER A 154 11.17 -3.30 -6.35
CA SER A 154 11.07 -3.06 -4.90
C SER A 154 10.24 -4.12 -4.17
N PRO A 155 10.82 -4.78 -3.15
CA PRO A 155 10.11 -5.75 -2.31
C PRO A 155 8.98 -5.15 -1.46
N LEU A 156 8.92 -3.82 -1.34
CA LEU A 156 7.81 -3.10 -0.69
C LEU A 156 6.69 -2.72 -1.65
N PHE A 157 6.85 -2.87 -2.97
CA PHE A 157 5.82 -2.49 -3.93
C PHE A 157 5.17 -3.69 -4.62
N SER A 158 5.94 -4.49 -5.36
CA SER A 158 5.40 -5.59 -6.16
C SER A 158 4.71 -6.68 -5.33
N PRO A 159 5.25 -7.13 -4.19
CA PRO A 159 4.53 -8.05 -3.30
C PRO A 159 3.26 -7.46 -2.68
N GLU A 160 3.21 -6.15 -2.44
CA GLU A 160 2.01 -5.50 -1.91
C GLU A 160 0.95 -5.31 -3.01
N ALA A 161 1.35 -5.04 -4.26
CA ALA A 161 0.46 -4.95 -5.41
C ALA A 161 -0.14 -6.29 -5.82
N SER A 162 0.48 -7.42 -5.43
CA SER A 162 -0.01 -8.78 -5.72
C SER A 162 -0.97 -9.32 -4.66
N ARG A 163 -1.31 -8.56 -3.62
CA ARG A 163 -2.12 -9.00 -2.48
C ARG A 163 -3.32 -8.14 -2.20
N GLY A 164 -4.30 -8.68 -1.48
CA GLY A 164 -5.53 -8.01 -1.06
C GLY A 164 -5.33 -6.91 -0.01
N PHE A 165 -4.24 -6.13 -0.09
CA PHE A 165 -3.91 -5.09 0.89
C PHE A 165 -4.44 -3.72 0.50
N LEU A 166 -4.71 -2.89 1.51
CA LEU A 166 -5.22 -1.53 1.34
C LEU A 166 -4.10 -0.52 0.99
N ASP A 167 -2.85 -0.85 1.30
CA ASP A 167 -1.71 0.08 1.25
C ASP A 167 -1.38 0.54 -0.16
N ILE A 168 -1.55 -0.33 -1.16
CA ILE A 168 -1.25 0.02 -2.54
C ILE A 168 -2.26 1.04 -3.12
N GLY A 169 -3.54 0.95 -2.73
CA GLY A 169 -4.54 1.96 -3.07
C GLY A 169 -4.22 3.31 -2.42
N LEU A 170 -3.77 3.30 -1.17
CA LEU A 170 -3.32 4.51 -0.48
C LEU A 170 -2.08 5.12 -1.18
N THR A 171 -1.17 4.27 -1.70
CA THR A 171 -0.02 4.71 -2.50
C THR A 171 -0.45 5.47 -3.74
N PHE A 172 -1.42 4.94 -4.49
CA PHE A 172 -1.97 5.59 -5.66
C PHE A 172 -2.52 6.99 -5.33
N PHE A 173 -3.37 7.10 -4.30
CA PHE A 173 -3.95 8.39 -3.91
C PHE A 173 -2.89 9.36 -3.40
N THR A 174 -1.85 8.90 -2.71
CA THR A 174 -0.73 9.73 -2.27
C THR A 174 0.04 10.32 -3.46
N ILE A 175 0.37 9.52 -4.47
CA ILE A 175 1.06 10.00 -5.68
C ILE A 175 0.19 10.97 -6.47
N MET A 176 -1.11 10.69 -6.61
CA MET A 176 -2.05 11.60 -7.27
C MET A 176 -2.18 12.94 -6.55
N THR A 177 -2.12 12.95 -5.21
CA THR A 177 -2.07 14.20 -4.42
C THR A 177 -0.86 15.05 -4.80
N ILE A 178 0.31 14.45 -4.89
CA ILE A 178 1.54 15.17 -5.29
C ILE A 178 1.42 15.68 -6.72
N ILE A 179 0.92 14.87 -7.66
CA ILE A 179 0.71 15.25 -9.07
C ILE A 179 -0.21 16.48 -9.16
N PHE A 180 -1.40 16.41 -8.58
CA PHE A 180 -2.36 17.49 -8.65
C PHE A 180 -1.86 18.76 -7.95
N ALA A 181 -1.10 18.62 -6.87
CA ALA A 181 -0.43 19.76 -6.24
C ALA A 181 0.66 20.38 -7.14
N GLN A 182 1.38 19.57 -7.96
CA GLN A 182 2.30 20.11 -8.96
C GLN A 182 1.55 20.86 -10.08
N LEU A 183 0.45 20.30 -10.56
CA LEU A 183 -0.40 20.93 -11.58
C LEU A 183 -1.05 22.22 -11.08
N ALA A 184 -1.41 22.28 -9.81
CA ALA A 184 -1.98 23.46 -9.16
C ALA A 184 -1.02 24.68 -9.15
N ARG A 185 0.29 24.47 -9.37
CA ARG A 185 1.25 25.57 -9.60
C ARG A 185 0.97 26.35 -10.88
N ARG A 186 0.41 25.69 -11.89
CA ARG A 186 0.09 26.28 -13.19
C ARG A 186 -1.36 26.74 -13.25
N GLN A 187 -2.28 25.89 -12.77
CA GLN A 187 -3.72 26.12 -12.79
C GLN A 187 -4.30 25.80 -11.41
N PRO A 188 -4.66 26.83 -10.61
CA PRO A 188 -5.11 26.65 -9.22
C PRO A 188 -6.36 25.77 -9.05
N ALA A 189 -7.20 25.60 -10.07
CA ALA A 189 -8.37 24.73 -10.02
C ALA A 189 -8.02 23.27 -9.70
N TRP A 190 -6.79 22.80 -9.98
CA TRP A 190 -6.33 21.46 -9.62
C TRP A 190 -6.32 21.17 -8.11
N TRP A 191 -6.43 22.22 -7.26
CA TRP A 191 -6.63 22.01 -5.83
C TRP A 191 -7.94 21.25 -5.53
N LEU A 192 -8.99 21.40 -6.34
CA LEU A 192 -10.22 20.61 -6.18
C LEU A 192 -9.98 19.11 -6.41
N ALA A 193 -9.12 18.77 -7.38
CA ALA A 193 -8.74 17.37 -7.60
C ALA A 193 -7.93 16.81 -6.41
N VAL A 194 -7.09 17.64 -5.77
CA VAL A 194 -6.42 17.25 -4.51
C VAL A 194 -7.44 16.91 -3.43
N ALA A 195 -8.49 17.72 -3.27
CA ALA A 195 -9.55 17.44 -2.30
C ALA A 195 -10.26 16.09 -2.56
N GLY A 196 -10.61 15.83 -3.83
CA GLY A 196 -11.24 14.56 -4.22
C GLY A 196 -10.34 13.34 -3.93
N VAL A 197 -9.04 13.45 -4.21
CA VAL A 197 -8.08 12.37 -3.95
C VAL A 197 -7.87 12.18 -2.44
N CYS A 198 -7.83 13.25 -1.65
CA CYS A 198 -7.75 13.17 -0.19
C CYS A 198 -8.97 12.45 0.40
N TRP A 199 -10.17 12.75 -0.12
CA TRP A 199 -11.38 12.05 0.27
C TRP A 199 -11.31 10.55 -0.04
N LEU A 200 -10.99 10.17 -1.29
CA LEU A 200 -10.86 8.75 -1.67
C LEU A 200 -9.78 8.03 -0.88
N GLY A 201 -8.64 8.68 -0.64
CA GLY A 201 -7.56 8.14 0.18
C GLY A 201 -7.97 7.91 1.64
N SER A 202 -8.79 8.82 2.21
CA SER A 202 -9.34 8.65 3.55
C SER A 202 -10.33 7.47 3.63
N LEU A 203 -11.09 7.23 2.57
CA LEU A 203 -11.98 6.06 2.45
C LEU A 203 -11.22 4.77 2.16
N GLN A 204 -9.98 4.85 1.67
CA GLN A 204 -9.14 3.68 1.39
C GLN A 204 -8.54 3.08 2.67
N LYS A 205 -7.94 3.92 3.53
CA LYS A 205 -7.30 3.43 4.76
C LYS A 205 -7.19 4.52 5.83
N VAL A 206 -6.44 5.58 5.54
CA VAL A 206 -6.13 6.69 6.47
C VAL A 206 -5.97 7.99 5.69
N PRO A 207 -6.12 9.17 6.32
CA PRO A 207 -6.03 10.47 5.64
C PRO A 207 -4.58 10.89 5.29
N LEU A 208 -3.71 9.94 4.92
CA LEU A 208 -2.31 10.23 4.55
C LEU A 208 -2.19 11.18 3.35
N PRO A 209 -2.98 11.07 2.27
CA PRO A 209 -2.96 12.06 1.18
C PRO A 209 -3.22 13.49 1.67
N PHE A 210 -4.12 13.67 2.63
CA PHE A 210 -4.36 14.98 3.25
C PHE A 210 -3.16 15.48 4.05
N LEU A 211 -2.51 14.61 4.83
CA LEU A 211 -1.28 14.97 5.55
C LEU A 211 -0.15 15.36 4.58
N VAL A 212 0.02 14.62 3.49
CA VAL A 212 0.98 14.96 2.43
C VAL A 212 0.65 16.32 1.81
N TRP A 213 -0.62 16.61 1.56
CA TRP A 213 -1.04 17.92 1.09
C TRP A 213 -0.70 19.05 2.07
N VAL A 214 -0.95 18.84 3.37
CA VAL A 214 -0.57 19.81 4.41
C VAL A 214 0.95 20.06 4.38
N VAL A 215 1.77 19.01 4.30
CA VAL A 215 3.23 19.14 4.15
C VAL A 215 3.59 19.98 2.93
N ILE A 216 2.97 19.74 1.78
CA ILE A 216 3.19 20.53 0.55
C ILE A 216 2.85 22.00 0.78
N ILE A 217 1.71 22.31 1.42
CA ILE A 217 1.31 23.69 1.71
C ILE A 217 2.34 24.36 2.62
N VAL A 218 2.73 23.72 3.71
CA VAL A 218 3.73 24.24 4.65
C VAL A 218 5.05 24.54 3.93
N LEU A 219 5.54 23.62 3.12
CA LEU A 219 6.77 23.82 2.34
C LEU A 219 6.66 25.02 1.37
N ARG A 220 5.52 25.17 0.71
CA ARG A 220 5.31 26.29 -0.22
C ARG A 220 5.13 27.62 0.49
N LEU A 221 4.62 27.62 1.73
CA LEU A 221 4.54 28.81 2.58
C LEU A 221 5.92 29.35 2.98
N THR A 222 6.92 28.47 3.14
CA THR A 222 8.30 28.89 3.45
C THR A 222 9.03 29.49 2.25
N SER A 223 8.53 29.28 1.02
CA SER A 223 9.12 29.79 -0.21
C SER A 223 8.50 31.13 -0.62
N CYS A 224 9.30 32.21 -0.63
CA CYS A 224 8.84 33.55 -1.08
C CYS A 224 8.25 33.52 -2.50
N ARG A 225 8.75 32.64 -3.38
CA ARG A 225 8.29 32.49 -4.78
C ARG A 225 6.95 31.75 -4.89
N GLU A 226 6.71 30.77 -4.03
CA GLU A 226 5.50 29.91 -4.09
C GLU A 226 4.35 30.46 -3.23
N ARG A 227 4.66 31.19 -2.16
CA ARG A 227 3.67 31.75 -1.21
C ARG A 227 2.54 32.52 -1.88
N PRO A 228 2.77 33.42 -2.87
CA PRO A 228 1.70 34.17 -3.53
C PRO A 228 0.69 33.25 -4.26
N LYS A 229 1.15 32.11 -4.79
CA LYS A 229 0.31 31.15 -5.52
C LYS A 229 -0.66 30.39 -4.61
N LEU A 230 -0.39 30.37 -3.30
CA LEU A 230 -1.27 29.77 -2.29
C LEU A 230 -2.44 30.69 -1.92
N ARG A 231 -2.36 32.01 -2.24
CA ARG A 231 -3.47 32.94 -2.04
C ARG A 231 -4.57 32.77 -3.09
N SER A 232 -5.11 31.55 -3.16
CA SER A 232 -6.11 31.19 -4.16
C SER A 232 -7.41 30.77 -3.48
N ARG A 233 -8.54 31.32 -3.93
CA ARG A 233 -9.87 30.85 -3.51
C ARG A 233 -10.07 29.35 -3.71
N TRP A 234 -9.42 28.79 -4.72
CA TRP A 234 -9.48 27.36 -5.00
C TRP A 234 -8.82 26.51 -3.92
N LEU A 235 -7.72 26.99 -3.32
CA LEU A 235 -7.08 26.29 -2.19
C LEU A 235 -8.00 26.29 -0.98
N VAL A 236 -8.62 27.42 -0.63
CA VAL A 236 -9.55 27.50 0.50
C VAL A 236 -10.77 26.62 0.25
N ALA A 237 -11.39 26.73 -0.94
CA ALA A 237 -12.54 25.91 -1.31
C ALA A 237 -12.22 24.40 -1.25
N SER A 238 -11.03 24.01 -1.75
CA SER A 238 -10.61 22.60 -1.73
C SER A 238 -10.34 22.10 -0.31
N MET A 239 -9.77 22.93 0.57
CA MET A 239 -9.54 22.58 1.97
C MET A 239 -10.88 22.31 2.68
N LEU A 240 -11.85 23.23 2.51
CA LEU A 240 -13.20 23.05 3.07
C LEU A 240 -13.90 21.80 2.50
N LEU A 241 -13.79 21.59 1.18
CA LEU A 241 -14.34 20.42 0.52
C LEU A 241 -13.71 19.12 1.04
N ALA A 242 -12.38 19.07 1.17
CA ALA A 242 -11.70 17.90 1.68
C ALA A 242 -12.14 17.59 3.12
N LEU A 243 -12.16 18.57 4.01
CA LEU A 243 -12.59 18.39 5.38
C LEU A 243 -14.05 17.92 5.46
N ALA A 244 -14.95 18.54 4.68
CA ALA A 244 -16.35 18.16 4.64
C ALA A 244 -16.54 16.73 4.13
N THR A 245 -15.90 16.35 3.01
CA THR A 245 -16.06 15.04 2.40
C THR A 245 -15.39 13.93 3.22
N MET A 246 -14.23 14.19 3.82
CA MET A 246 -13.56 13.25 4.71
C MET A 246 -14.36 13.00 6.00
N ALA A 247 -15.13 13.98 6.45
CA ALA A 247 -16.00 13.84 7.62
C ALA A 247 -17.24 12.97 7.36
N ILE A 248 -17.67 12.78 6.11
CA ILE A 248 -18.92 12.08 5.77
C ILE A 248 -18.97 10.68 6.41
N TRP A 249 -17.95 9.85 6.17
CA TRP A 249 -17.96 8.48 6.67
C TRP A 249 -17.90 8.40 8.21
N PRO A 250 -17.00 9.11 8.92
CA PRO A 250 -17.04 9.20 10.38
C PRO A 250 -18.38 9.68 10.93
N LEU A 251 -18.97 10.72 10.33
CA LEU A 251 -20.26 11.24 10.77
C LEU A 251 -21.38 10.21 10.61
N ILE A 252 -21.42 9.45 9.52
CA ILE A 252 -22.37 8.35 9.34
C ILE A 252 -22.19 7.31 10.46
N GLN A 253 -20.96 6.96 10.82
CA GLN A 253 -20.71 5.99 11.90
C GLN A 253 -21.21 6.51 13.25
N ILE A 254 -21.03 7.80 13.53
CA ILE A 254 -21.47 8.42 14.78
C ILE A 254 -23.00 8.57 14.80
N THR A 255 -23.60 9.19 13.78
CA THR A 255 -25.01 9.58 13.79
C THR A 255 -25.96 8.43 13.53
N LYS A 256 -25.65 7.58 12.54
CA LYS A 256 -26.55 6.47 12.14
C LYS A 256 -26.32 5.20 12.95
N TYR A 257 -25.06 4.95 13.36
CA TYR A 257 -24.69 3.69 14.00
C TYR A 257 -24.32 3.82 15.46
N GLY A 258 -24.42 5.03 16.02
CA GLY A 258 -24.25 5.28 17.46
C GLY A 258 -22.80 5.11 17.97
N MET A 259 -21.82 5.23 17.07
CA MET A 259 -20.41 5.11 17.45
C MET A 259 -19.95 6.36 18.21
N SER A 260 -19.35 6.20 19.39
CA SER A 260 -18.77 7.35 20.06
C SER A 260 -17.51 7.86 19.32
N PRO A 261 -17.29 9.18 19.22
CA PRO A 261 -16.08 9.72 18.57
C PRO A 261 -14.78 9.18 19.17
N GLY A 262 -14.74 9.02 20.49
CA GLY A 262 -13.56 8.47 21.18
C GLY A 262 -13.27 7.02 20.82
N ARG A 263 -14.28 6.19 20.71
CA ARG A 263 -14.14 4.79 20.29
C ARG A 263 -13.70 4.71 18.82
N LEU A 264 -14.29 5.53 17.94
CA LEU A 264 -13.88 5.59 16.52
C LEU A 264 -12.41 5.98 16.38
N PHE A 265 -11.97 7.00 17.12
CA PHE A 265 -10.56 7.40 17.15
C PHE A 265 -9.65 6.27 17.69
N HIS A 266 -10.08 5.62 18.76
CA HIS A 266 -9.33 4.50 19.34
C HIS A 266 -9.15 3.35 18.32
N GLU A 267 -10.21 2.90 17.68
CA GLU A 267 -10.16 1.79 16.71
C GLU A 267 -9.36 2.14 15.44
N GLN A 268 -9.43 3.39 14.97
CA GLN A 268 -8.76 3.80 13.73
C GLN A 268 -7.31 4.26 13.91
N VAL A 269 -6.96 4.78 15.06
CA VAL A 269 -5.64 5.38 15.30
C VAL A 269 -4.90 4.64 16.41
N VAL A 270 -5.47 4.59 17.62
CA VAL A 270 -4.75 4.13 18.82
C VAL A 270 -4.36 2.66 18.75
N VAL A 271 -5.23 1.80 18.21
CA VAL A 271 -4.96 0.36 18.04
C VAL A 271 -3.73 0.11 17.15
N TRP A 272 -3.46 1.00 16.20
CA TRP A 272 -2.38 0.83 15.21
C TRP A 272 -1.12 1.61 15.56
N THR A 273 -1.21 2.54 16.52
CA THR A 273 -0.07 3.27 17.06
C THR A 273 0.37 2.60 18.36
N GLY A 274 1.67 2.39 18.53
CA GLY A 274 2.20 1.99 19.83
C GLY A 274 2.20 3.20 20.79
N PRO A 275 2.47 2.99 22.11
CA PRO A 275 2.76 4.10 23.00
C PRO A 275 3.87 4.93 22.37
N ALA A 276 3.71 6.27 22.40
CA ALA A 276 4.67 7.21 21.85
C ALA A 276 6.00 7.15 22.63
N ASN A 277 6.76 6.09 22.42
CA ASN A 277 8.10 5.97 22.93
C ASN A 277 9.03 6.74 21.99
N LEU A 278 9.37 7.96 22.36
CA LEU A 278 10.41 8.77 21.72
C LEU A 278 11.81 8.15 21.82
N GLY A 279 11.89 6.86 22.16
CA GLY A 279 13.13 6.12 22.24
C GLY A 279 13.70 5.73 20.85
N ILE A 280 14.94 5.27 20.85
CA ILE A 280 15.69 4.85 19.63
C ILE A 280 15.01 3.68 18.90
N ARG A 281 14.21 2.84 19.59
CA ARG A 281 13.58 1.62 19.05
C ARG A 281 12.72 1.83 17.80
N PRO A 282 11.82 2.84 17.70
CA PRO A 282 11.03 3.03 16.49
C PRO A 282 11.85 3.41 15.26
N TYR A 283 12.95 4.16 15.45
CA TYR A 283 13.87 4.50 14.35
C TYR A 283 14.57 3.26 13.80
N PHE A 284 15.06 2.38 14.69
CA PHE A 284 15.66 1.11 14.27
C PHE A 284 14.64 0.19 13.60
N ALA A 285 13.39 0.15 14.05
CA ALA A 285 12.35 -0.66 13.41
C ALA A 285 12.08 -0.20 11.97
N VAL A 286 12.03 1.12 11.71
CA VAL A 286 11.88 1.67 10.37
C VAL A 286 13.10 1.38 9.50
N LEU A 287 14.32 1.62 10.01
CA LEU A 287 15.56 1.34 9.27
C LEU A 287 15.73 -0.16 9.00
N TYR A 288 15.47 -0.99 10.00
CA TYR A 288 15.46 -2.45 9.86
C TYR A 288 14.45 -2.90 8.81
N GLY A 289 13.26 -2.35 8.84
CA GLY A 289 12.24 -2.66 7.86
C GLY A 289 12.60 -2.19 6.44
N LEU A 290 13.21 -1.01 6.29
CA LEU A 290 13.70 -0.55 5.00
C LEU A 290 14.83 -1.43 4.47
N SER A 291 15.71 -1.94 5.34
CA SER A 291 16.82 -2.80 4.93
C SER A 291 16.40 -4.24 4.67
N THR A 292 15.50 -4.81 5.45
CA THR A 292 15.09 -6.22 5.36
C THR A 292 13.93 -6.45 4.41
N LEU A 293 12.87 -5.65 4.51
CA LEU A 293 11.67 -5.77 3.67
C LEU A 293 11.72 -4.88 2.45
N GLY A 294 12.45 -3.75 2.51
CA GLY A 294 12.62 -2.83 1.40
C GLY A 294 13.74 -3.22 0.43
N GLY A 295 14.54 -4.20 0.79
CA GLY A 295 15.70 -4.62 -0.01
C GLY A 295 16.77 -3.53 -0.12
N ALA A 296 17.65 -3.66 -1.11
CA ALA A 296 18.70 -2.69 -1.37
C ALA A 296 18.12 -1.33 -1.80
N CYS A 297 17.08 -1.31 -2.62
CA CYS A 297 16.40 -0.07 -3.01
C CYS A 297 15.78 0.65 -1.81
N GLY A 298 15.26 -0.04 -0.82
CA GLY A 298 14.64 0.56 0.36
C GLY A 298 15.61 1.44 1.15
N LEU A 299 16.74 0.88 1.57
CA LEU A 299 17.75 1.62 2.34
C LEU A 299 18.45 2.68 1.50
N LEU A 300 18.90 2.33 0.29
CA LEU A 300 19.62 3.27 -0.58
C LEU A 300 18.74 4.45 -0.98
N SER A 301 17.45 4.25 -1.20
CA SER A 301 16.53 5.32 -1.56
C SER A 301 16.24 6.27 -0.39
N PHE A 302 16.20 5.76 0.83
CA PHE A 302 16.15 6.59 2.02
C PHE A 302 17.41 7.48 2.15
N LEU A 303 18.61 6.89 1.99
CA LEU A 303 19.85 7.65 1.97
C LEU A 303 19.91 8.65 0.81
N ALA A 304 19.35 8.29 -0.35
CA ALA A 304 19.25 9.18 -1.50
C ALA A 304 18.46 10.45 -1.19
N ALA A 305 17.38 10.37 -0.39
CA ALA A 305 16.61 11.54 0.02
C ALA A 305 17.48 12.55 0.81
N PHE A 306 18.32 12.08 1.73
CA PHE A 306 19.24 12.94 2.45
C PHE A 306 20.32 13.53 1.53
N VAL A 307 20.92 12.72 0.65
CA VAL A 307 21.93 13.20 -0.30
C VAL A 307 21.34 14.29 -1.21
N VAL A 308 20.12 14.13 -1.70
CA VAL A 308 19.44 15.09 -2.53
C VAL A 308 19.18 16.41 -1.78
N LEU A 309 18.86 16.38 -0.50
CA LEU A 309 18.55 17.58 0.28
C LEU A 309 19.80 18.32 0.76
N PHE A 310 20.81 17.60 1.22
CA PHE A 310 21.93 18.19 1.97
C PHE A 310 23.24 18.29 1.18
N SER A 311 23.37 17.55 0.07
CA SER A 311 24.59 17.65 -0.74
C SER A 311 24.61 18.92 -1.59
N LYS A 312 25.61 19.78 -1.38
CA LYS A 312 25.87 20.96 -2.18
C LYS A 312 26.12 20.65 -3.67
N LYS A 313 26.57 19.42 -3.97
CA LYS A 313 26.83 18.95 -5.35
C LYS A 313 25.54 18.61 -6.10
N VAL A 314 24.49 18.22 -5.39
CA VAL A 314 23.20 17.90 -5.96
C VAL A 314 22.33 19.17 -5.86
N ARG A 315 22.22 19.92 -6.96
CA ARG A 315 21.31 21.08 -7.02
C ARG A 315 19.92 20.61 -7.54
N PRO A 316 19.01 20.17 -6.64
CA PRO A 316 17.72 19.63 -7.05
C PRO A 316 16.80 20.75 -7.53
N SER A 317 15.91 20.42 -8.49
CA SER A 317 14.78 21.29 -8.81
C SER A 317 13.86 21.47 -7.59
N ALA A 318 13.03 22.52 -7.59
CA ALA A 318 12.07 22.74 -6.49
C ALA A 318 11.12 21.54 -6.32
N GLY A 319 10.73 20.88 -7.43
CA GLY A 319 9.89 19.68 -7.40
C GLY A 319 10.59 18.47 -6.78
N VAL A 320 11.85 18.25 -7.11
CA VAL A 320 12.67 17.16 -6.52
C VAL A 320 12.85 17.38 -5.00
N ARG A 321 13.13 18.62 -4.59
CA ARG A 321 13.26 18.98 -3.17
C ARG A 321 11.94 18.72 -2.42
N GLU A 322 10.81 19.11 -3.01
CA GLU A 322 9.49 18.87 -2.43
C GLU A 322 9.24 17.37 -2.24
N VAL A 323 9.50 16.54 -3.25
CA VAL A 323 9.37 15.07 -3.16
C VAL A 323 10.27 14.48 -2.07
N ALA A 324 11.52 14.94 -1.96
CA ALA A 324 12.44 14.45 -0.92
C ALA A 324 11.96 14.79 0.50
N ILE A 325 11.48 16.03 0.72
CA ILE A 325 10.97 16.45 2.02
C ILE A 325 9.69 15.70 2.38
N ILE A 326 8.75 15.53 1.42
CA ILE A 326 7.53 14.74 1.63
C ILE A 326 7.90 13.32 2.08
N SER A 327 8.85 12.69 1.39
CA SER A 327 9.28 11.34 1.72
C SER A 327 9.80 11.24 3.15
N LEU A 328 10.68 12.15 3.56
CA LEU A 328 11.22 12.17 4.92
C LEU A 328 10.18 12.55 5.97
N ALA A 329 9.24 13.45 5.65
CA ALA A 329 8.15 13.82 6.54
C ALA A 329 7.22 12.63 6.84
N VAL A 330 6.85 11.84 5.81
CA VAL A 330 6.01 10.64 6.01
C VAL A 330 6.75 9.57 6.80
N ILE A 331 8.06 9.36 6.56
CA ILE A 331 8.86 8.46 7.38
C ILE A 331 8.92 8.97 8.83
N GLY A 332 9.15 10.27 9.02
CA GLY A 332 9.14 10.90 10.34
C GLY A 332 7.82 10.71 11.08
N LEU A 333 6.69 10.87 10.40
CA LEU A 333 5.37 10.58 10.96
C LEU A 333 5.22 9.11 11.35
N ALA A 334 5.66 8.19 10.49
CA ALA A 334 5.61 6.76 10.80
C ALA A 334 6.43 6.40 12.05
N VAL A 335 7.56 7.07 12.24
CA VAL A 335 8.40 6.91 13.44
C VAL A 335 7.73 7.53 14.68
N VAL A 336 7.26 8.78 14.60
CA VAL A 336 6.64 9.49 15.74
C VAL A 336 5.40 8.77 16.25
N PHE A 337 4.55 8.28 15.34
CA PHE A 337 3.36 7.52 15.70
C PHE A 337 3.65 6.04 16.00
N ASN A 338 4.90 5.62 15.95
CA ASN A 338 5.34 4.25 16.24
C ASN A 338 4.47 3.19 15.53
N PHE A 339 4.23 3.39 14.23
CA PHE A 339 3.46 2.44 13.44
C PHE A 339 4.11 1.06 13.45
N ARG A 340 3.34 0.02 13.77
CA ARG A 340 3.83 -1.35 14.00
C ARG A 340 4.25 -2.11 12.75
N GLY A 341 4.37 -1.44 11.60
CA GLY A 341 4.74 -2.13 10.36
C GLY A 341 5.35 -1.23 9.30
N VAL A 342 6.37 -1.75 8.60
CA VAL A 342 7.05 -1.07 7.48
C VAL A 342 6.08 -0.75 6.33
N ARG A 343 4.97 -1.46 6.21
CA ARG A 343 3.94 -1.21 5.20
C ARG A 343 3.36 0.22 5.23
N TYR A 344 3.44 0.91 6.37
CA TYR A 344 3.02 2.32 6.45
C TYR A 344 3.89 3.27 5.62
N ILE A 345 5.08 2.82 5.15
CA ILE A 345 5.96 3.59 4.27
C ILE A 345 5.67 3.33 2.78
N VAL A 346 4.96 2.25 2.44
CA VAL A 346 4.62 1.88 1.05
C VAL A 346 4.09 3.07 0.23
N PRO A 347 3.23 3.96 0.77
CA PRO A 347 2.71 5.10 0.02
C PRO A 347 3.76 6.06 -0.54
N ILE A 348 4.97 6.10 0.03
CA ILE A 348 6.04 7.00 -0.45
C ILE A 348 7.20 6.25 -1.11
N VAL A 349 7.13 4.92 -1.20
CA VAL A 349 8.16 4.11 -1.90
C VAL A 349 8.40 4.59 -3.33
N PRO A 350 7.38 4.95 -4.15
CA PRO A 350 7.61 5.52 -5.47
C PRO A 350 8.50 6.78 -5.43
N CYS A 351 8.23 7.69 -4.49
CA CYS A 351 9.03 8.91 -4.31
C CYS A 351 10.48 8.59 -3.94
N LEU A 352 10.70 7.62 -3.06
CA LEU A 352 12.03 7.16 -2.68
C LEU A 352 12.78 6.52 -3.87
N CYS A 353 12.11 5.68 -4.65
CA CYS A 353 12.67 5.09 -5.88
C CYS A 353 13.05 6.18 -6.91
N PHE A 354 12.25 7.24 -7.05
CA PHE A 354 12.60 8.37 -7.92
C PHE A 354 13.88 9.07 -7.47
N LEU A 355 14.05 9.33 -6.17
CA LEU A 355 15.24 9.99 -5.64
C LEU A 355 16.50 9.15 -5.85
N LEU A 356 16.40 7.84 -5.68
CA LEU A 356 17.49 6.90 -5.97
C LEU A 356 17.80 6.86 -7.47
N ALA A 357 16.78 6.77 -8.31
CA ALA A 357 16.93 6.81 -9.76
C ALA A 357 17.62 8.09 -10.24
N LEU A 358 17.28 9.23 -9.63
CA LEU A 358 17.92 10.52 -9.93
C LEU A 358 19.43 10.48 -9.62
N LEU A 359 19.84 9.91 -8.50
CA LEU A 359 21.27 9.78 -8.17
C LEU A 359 21.99 8.83 -9.14
N PHE A 360 21.44 7.68 -9.44
CA PHE A 360 22.02 6.76 -10.44
C PHE A 360 22.12 7.40 -11.81
N HIS A 361 21.09 8.10 -12.26
CA HIS A 361 21.10 8.80 -13.54
C HIS A 361 22.24 9.81 -13.61
N ARG A 362 22.49 10.57 -12.54
CA ARG A 362 23.63 11.50 -12.47
C ARG A 362 24.98 10.80 -12.53
N PHE A 363 25.14 9.62 -11.89
CA PHE A 363 26.37 8.85 -12.02
C PHE A 363 26.54 8.28 -13.44
N LEU A 364 25.45 7.90 -14.10
CA LEU A 364 25.48 7.45 -15.49
C LEU A 364 25.85 8.56 -16.49
N GLU A 365 25.63 9.83 -16.14
CA GLU A 365 26.04 11.00 -16.93
C GLU A 365 27.54 11.35 -16.78
N GLN A 366 28.25 10.74 -15.82
CA GLN A 366 29.67 11.00 -15.58
C GLN A 366 30.59 10.20 -16.54
N GLY A 367 31.90 10.36 -16.37
CA GLY A 367 32.91 9.70 -17.21
C GLY A 367 32.77 8.17 -17.26
N PRO A 368 33.43 7.51 -18.25
CA PRO A 368 33.17 6.11 -18.60
C PRO A 368 33.42 5.14 -17.44
N ALA A 369 34.42 5.34 -16.61
CA ALA A 369 34.72 4.48 -15.48
C ALA A 369 33.63 4.54 -14.38
N ILE A 370 33.11 5.75 -14.09
CA ILE A 370 32.04 5.92 -13.11
C ILE A 370 30.73 5.38 -13.67
N ARG A 371 30.43 5.63 -14.94
CA ARG A 371 29.26 5.08 -15.64
C ARG A 371 29.25 3.56 -15.57
N PHE A 372 30.38 2.90 -15.90
CA PHE A 372 30.46 1.45 -15.83
C PHE A 372 30.17 0.93 -14.43
N ARG A 373 30.81 1.48 -13.39
CA ARG A 373 30.57 1.09 -11.99
C ARG A 373 29.13 1.31 -11.57
N ALA A 374 28.54 2.45 -11.92
CA ALA A 374 27.14 2.76 -11.64
C ALA A 374 26.19 1.80 -12.34
N THR A 375 26.47 1.43 -13.61
CA THR A 375 25.65 0.46 -14.35
C THR A 375 25.70 -0.92 -13.70
N VAL A 376 26.89 -1.40 -13.33
CA VAL A 376 27.06 -2.70 -12.65
C VAL A 376 26.32 -2.70 -11.31
N LEU A 377 26.50 -1.64 -10.50
CA LEU A 377 25.79 -1.53 -9.21
C LEU A 377 24.28 -1.48 -9.39
N LEU A 378 23.79 -0.74 -10.39
CA LEU A 378 22.37 -0.65 -10.70
C LEU A 378 21.79 -2.03 -11.07
N ILE A 379 22.48 -2.78 -11.92
CA ILE A 379 22.05 -4.14 -12.32
C ILE A 379 22.01 -5.05 -11.08
N ILE A 380 23.02 -5.00 -10.22
CA ILE A 380 23.07 -5.81 -9.01
C ILE A 380 21.88 -5.47 -8.09
N VAL A 381 21.64 -4.19 -7.84
CA VAL A 381 20.55 -3.72 -6.97
C VAL A 381 19.19 -4.15 -7.53
N LEU A 382 18.92 -3.89 -8.80
CA LEU A 382 17.64 -4.25 -9.44
C LEU A 382 17.43 -5.76 -9.45
N SER A 383 18.47 -6.55 -9.74
CA SER A 383 18.37 -8.02 -9.77
C SER A 383 18.15 -8.58 -8.39
N ALA A 384 18.88 -8.11 -7.37
CA ALA A 384 18.72 -8.57 -6.00
C ALA A 384 17.32 -8.27 -5.46
N ASP A 385 16.81 -7.06 -5.69
CA ASP A 385 15.48 -6.66 -5.24
C ASP A 385 14.37 -7.39 -6.01
N PHE A 386 14.54 -7.62 -7.30
CA PHE A 386 13.60 -8.39 -8.10
C PHE A 386 13.53 -9.85 -7.60
N VAL A 387 14.67 -10.49 -7.37
CA VAL A 387 14.73 -11.86 -6.82
C VAL A 387 14.08 -11.91 -5.43
N HIS A 388 14.38 -10.92 -4.57
CA HIS A 388 13.74 -10.82 -3.26
C HIS A 388 12.21 -10.67 -3.38
N SER A 389 11.72 -9.83 -4.29
CA SER A 389 10.29 -9.65 -4.57
C SER A 389 9.64 -10.94 -5.07
N ALA A 390 10.28 -11.63 -6.01
CA ALA A 390 9.80 -12.89 -6.56
C ALA A 390 9.71 -14.00 -5.49
N ILE A 391 10.77 -14.18 -4.70
CA ILE A 391 10.78 -15.13 -3.58
C ILE A 391 9.70 -14.76 -2.55
N THR A 392 9.51 -13.47 -2.27
CA THR A 392 8.50 -13.01 -1.33
C THR A 392 7.09 -13.31 -1.83
N ILE A 393 6.81 -13.09 -3.11
CA ILE A 393 5.51 -13.43 -3.73
C ILE A 393 5.29 -14.94 -3.68
N GLU A 394 6.26 -15.74 -4.10
CA GLU A 394 6.19 -17.21 -4.11
C GLU A 394 5.95 -17.78 -2.70
N ARG A 395 6.76 -17.37 -1.71
CA ARG A 395 6.61 -17.82 -0.32
C ARG A 395 5.25 -17.51 0.27
N ARG A 396 4.64 -16.47 -0.22
CA ARG A 396 3.33 -16.00 0.22
C ARG A 396 2.15 -16.66 -0.50
N GLN A 397 2.40 -17.39 -1.59
CA GLN A 397 1.37 -18.11 -2.37
C GLN A 397 1.23 -19.56 -1.90
N LYS A 398 1.11 -19.76 -0.58
CA LYS A 398 0.90 -21.09 -0.02
C LYS A 398 -0.44 -21.65 -0.47
N ASN A 399 -0.42 -22.91 -0.86
CA ASN A 399 -1.63 -23.71 -1.03
C ASN A 399 -1.87 -24.51 0.26
N VAL A 400 -3.06 -24.36 0.81
CA VAL A 400 -3.50 -25.10 2.01
C VAL A 400 -4.83 -25.80 1.73
N PRO A 401 -4.83 -26.81 0.82
CA PRO A 401 -6.06 -27.45 0.38
C PRO A 401 -6.78 -28.18 1.51
N ASP A 402 -6.05 -28.84 2.40
CA ASP A 402 -6.62 -29.63 3.48
C ASP A 402 -7.34 -28.73 4.51
N GLU A 403 -6.72 -27.64 4.94
CA GLU A 403 -7.33 -26.70 5.86
C GLU A 403 -8.54 -25.99 5.23
N LYS A 404 -8.46 -25.68 3.93
CA LYS A 404 -9.57 -25.11 3.17
C LYS A 404 -10.76 -26.08 3.10
N LEU A 405 -10.54 -27.37 2.86
CA LEU A 405 -11.60 -28.40 2.85
C LEU A 405 -12.28 -28.52 4.23
N ILE A 406 -11.51 -28.43 5.32
CA ILE A 406 -12.06 -28.39 6.68
C ILE A 406 -12.94 -27.15 6.88
N ALA A 407 -12.47 -25.98 6.44
CA ALA A 407 -13.25 -24.74 6.52
C ALA A 407 -14.56 -24.84 5.71
N GLU A 408 -14.51 -25.36 4.48
CA GLU A 408 -15.67 -25.58 3.63
C GLU A 408 -16.68 -26.55 4.27
N LYS A 409 -16.20 -27.66 4.84
CA LYS A 409 -17.07 -28.61 5.56
C LYS A 409 -17.72 -27.97 6.79
N LEU A 410 -16.95 -27.20 7.58
CA LEU A 410 -17.46 -26.48 8.74
C LEU A 410 -18.59 -25.52 8.34
N GLY A 411 -18.38 -24.73 7.30
CA GLY A 411 -19.39 -23.78 6.82
C GLY A 411 -20.65 -24.48 6.28
N ALA A 412 -20.50 -25.65 5.65
CA ALA A 412 -21.63 -26.45 5.17
C ALA A 412 -22.48 -27.04 6.31
N LEU A 413 -21.88 -27.31 7.47
CA LEU A 413 -22.57 -27.85 8.65
C LEU A 413 -23.27 -26.77 9.50
N GLN A 414 -22.98 -25.50 9.27
CA GLN A 414 -23.60 -24.40 10.05
C GLN A 414 -25.12 -24.38 9.93
N GLN A 415 -25.79 -24.33 11.07
CA GLN A 415 -27.23 -24.12 11.23
C GLN A 415 -27.51 -22.99 12.22
N PRO A 416 -28.67 -22.35 12.18
CA PRO A 416 -29.01 -21.23 13.08
C PRO A 416 -28.88 -21.55 14.58
N GLN A 417 -29.16 -22.80 14.96
CA GLN A 417 -29.10 -23.28 16.34
C GLN A 417 -27.73 -23.79 16.77
N THR A 418 -26.81 -24.06 15.83
CA THR A 418 -25.47 -24.58 16.15
C THR A 418 -24.48 -23.47 16.45
N LYS A 419 -23.74 -23.59 17.55
CA LYS A 419 -22.60 -22.71 17.85
C LYS A 419 -21.36 -23.21 17.11
N THR A 420 -20.72 -22.34 16.34
CA THR A 420 -19.49 -22.68 15.61
C THR A 420 -18.26 -22.34 16.40
N ILE A 421 -17.38 -23.31 16.63
CA ILE A 421 -16.23 -23.20 17.52
C ILE A 421 -14.93 -23.55 16.77
N LEU A 422 -13.92 -22.75 16.99
CA LEU A 422 -12.55 -23.06 16.57
C LEU A 422 -11.65 -23.25 17.79
N ILE A 423 -10.95 -24.38 17.86
CA ILE A 423 -9.98 -24.65 18.92
C ILE A 423 -8.57 -24.28 18.46
N LYS A 424 -7.90 -23.42 19.20
CA LYS A 424 -6.55 -22.92 18.94
C LYS A 424 -5.54 -23.47 19.93
N ALA A 425 -4.30 -23.64 19.47
CA ALA A 425 -3.23 -24.20 20.29
C ALA A 425 -2.82 -23.31 21.47
N GLU A 426 -2.80 -21.98 21.31
CA GLU A 426 -2.43 -20.98 22.32
C GLU A 426 -2.92 -19.58 21.95
N LYS A 427 -3.03 -18.67 22.93
CA LYS A 427 -3.26 -17.22 22.71
C LYS A 427 -2.03 -16.55 22.06
N SER A 428 -1.73 -16.89 20.83
CA SER A 428 -0.76 -16.13 20.04
C SER A 428 -1.52 -15.13 19.16
N GLY A 429 -0.91 -14.01 18.81
CA GLY A 429 -1.54 -12.98 17.94
C GLY A 429 -2.04 -13.46 16.57
N GLY A 430 -2.20 -14.78 16.39
CA GLY A 430 -2.76 -15.45 15.23
C GLY A 430 -4.29 -15.65 15.27
N ASP A 431 -4.97 -15.21 16.32
CA ASP A 431 -6.41 -15.41 16.49
C ASP A 431 -7.22 -14.88 15.31
N LEU A 432 -6.92 -13.66 14.90
CA LEU A 432 -7.61 -13.00 13.79
C LEU A 432 -7.37 -13.69 12.44
N LEU A 433 -6.18 -14.29 12.22
CA LEU A 433 -5.87 -15.05 11.02
C LEU A 433 -6.73 -16.31 10.93
N TRP A 434 -6.79 -17.07 12.02
CA TRP A 434 -7.50 -18.34 12.10
C TRP A 434 -9.00 -18.14 11.88
N ASP A 435 -9.61 -17.21 12.61
CA ASP A 435 -11.03 -16.88 12.47
C ASP A 435 -11.37 -16.41 11.06
N SER A 436 -10.57 -15.49 10.50
CA SER A 436 -10.78 -14.95 9.15
C SER A 436 -10.66 -16.03 8.08
N PHE A 437 -9.77 -17.00 8.26
CA PHE A 437 -9.58 -18.11 7.31
C PHE A 437 -10.85 -18.99 7.26
N TYR A 438 -11.35 -19.42 8.41
CA TYR A 438 -12.53 -20.28 8.48
C TYR A 438 -13.80 -19.53 8.08
N LEU A 439 -13.97 -18.28 8.49
CA LEU A 439 -15.10 -17.45 8.08
C LEU A 439 -15.18 -17.31 6.56
N PHE A 440 -14.07 -16.93 5.92
CA PHE A 440 -14.05 -16.67 4.49
C PHE A 440 -14.09 -17.94 3.64
N HIS A 441 -13.19 -18.90 3.90
CA HIS A 441 -13.13 -20.13 3.09
C HIS A 441 -14.31 -21.05 3.36
N GLY A 442 -14.80 -21.09 4.59
CA GLY A 442 -16.01 -21.81 4.95
C GLY A 442 -17.30 -21.18 4.43
N ASN A 443 -17.21 -19.94 3.92
CA ASN A 443 -18.41 -19.16 3.56
C ASN A 443 -19.44 -19.16 4.70
N CYS A 444 -18.96 -18.97 5.94
CA CYS A 444 -19.78 -19.06 7.14
C CYS A 444 -20.97 -18.09 7.11
N ARG A 445 -22.13 -18.56 7.54
CA ARG A 445 -23.39 -17.80 7.61
C ARG A 445 -23.69 -17.28 9.01
N PHE A 446 -23.00 -17.81 10.01
CA PHE A 446 -23.17 -17.48 11.42
C PHE A 446 -21.81 -17.20 12.06
N PRO A 447 -21.78 -16.47 13.20
CA PRO A 447 -20.55 -16.14 13.89
C PRO A 447 -19.73 -17.38 14.29
N VAL A 448 -18.42 -17.21 14.28
CA VAL A 448 -17.46 -18.21 14.75
C VAL A 448 -16.84 -17.72 16.05
N LYS A 449 -16.69 -18.58 17.04
CA LYS A 449 -16.03 -18.27 18.30
C LYS A 449 -14.81 -19.15 18.50
N SER A 450 -13.68 -18.52 18.76
CA SER A 450 -12.43 -19.23 19.00
C SER A 450 -12.18 -19.40 20.49
N TYR A 451 -11.66 -20.55 20.85
CA TYR A 451 -11.24 -20.91 22.19
C TYR A 451 -9.83 -21.50 22.18
N THR A 452 -9.06 -21.24 23.22
CA THR A 452 -7.91 -22.07 23.55
C THR A 452 -8.37 -23.40 24.16
N VAL A 453 -7.49 -24.40 24.17
CA VAL A 453 -7.77 -25.69 24.84
C VAL A 453 -8.12 -25.49 26.31
N ASP A 454 -7.42 -24.60 27.02
CA ASP A 454 -7.65 -24.31 28.45
C ASP A 454 -8.95 -23.56 28.68
N GLU A 455 -9.30 -22.62 27.81
CA GLU A 455 -10.59 -21.94 27.88
C GLU A 455 -11.75 -22.89 27.65
N MET A 456 -11.58 -23.86 26.73
CA MET A 456 -12.61 -24.86 26.47
C MET A 456 -12.78 -25.85 27.62
N ARG A 457 -11.68 -26.19 28.30
CA ARG A 457 -11.74 -27.03 29.51
C ARG A 457 -12.41 -26.34 30.70
N SER A 458 -12.10 -25.06 30.91
CA SER A 458 -12.61 -24.29 32.04
C SER A 458 -14.07 -23.87 31.85
N HIS A 459 -14.46 -23.59 30.59
CA HIS A 459 -15.81 -23.13 30.25
C HIS A 459 -16.31 -23.85 29.01
N PRO A 460 -16.72 -25.12 29.12
CA PRO A 460 -17.23 -25.88 27.97
C PRO A 460 -18.46 -25.19 27.34
N ALA A 461 -18.51 -25.13 26.05
CA ALA A 461 -19.67 -24.59 25.34
C ALA A 461 -20.81 -25.61 25.33
N GLU A 462 -22.04 -25.15 25.44
CA GLU A 462 -23.23 -26.02 25.40
C GLU A 462 -23.59 -26.44 23.99
N PRO A 463 -23.87 -27.75 23.75
CA PRO A 463 -24.37 -28.23 22.46
C PRO A 463 -25.73 -27.59 22.08
N PRO A 464 -26.12 -27.58 20.79
CA PRO A 464 -25.42 -28.24 19.67
C PRO A 464 -24.21 -27.44 19.17
N LEU A 465 -23.09 -28.13 18.88
CA LEU A 465 -21.83 -27.56 18.51
C LEU A 465 -21.33 -28.13 17.18
N ILE A 466 -20.69 -27.28 16.38
CA ILE A 466 -19.81 -27.70 15.29
C ILE A 466 -18.45 -27.03 15.48
N GLY A 467 -17.38 -27.70 15.10
CA GLY A 467 -16.09 -27.09 15.31
C GLY A 467 -14.98 -27.63 14.42
N ALA A 468 -13.86 -26.92 14.48
CA ALA A 468 -12.61 -27.37 13.88
C ALA A 468 -11.45 -27.19 14.88
N CYS A 469 -10.50 -28.14 14.84
CA CYS A 469 -9.30 -28.13 15.66
C CYS A 469 -8.13 -28.80 14.94
N VAL A 470 -6.94 -28.63 15.49
CA VAL A 470 -5.79 -29.45 15.11
C VAL A 470 -5.92 -30.82 15.76
N ALA A 471 -5.51 -31.88 15.08
CA ALA A 471 -5.68 -33.28 15.53
C ALA A 471 -5.09 -33.55 16.92
N ARG A 472 -4.01 -32.89 17.30
CA ARG A 472 -3.39 -32.98 18.63
C ARG A 472 -4.30 -32.50 19.77
N ASP A 473 -5.24 -31.59 19.47
CA ASP A 473 -6.12 -30.96 20.44
C ASP A 473 -7.49 -31.68 20.51
N PHE A 474 -7.78 -32.55 19.55
CA PHE A 474 -9.04 -33.29 19.47
C PHE A 474 -9.33 -34.22 20.67
N PRO A 475 -8.34 -34.89 21.30
CA PRO A 475 -8.59 -35.68 22.51
C PRO A 475 -9.33 -34.89 23.60
N VAL A 476 -9.01 -33.60 23.78
CA VAL A 476 -9.70 -32.75 24.76
C VAL A 476 -11.19 -32.58 24.43
N ILE A 477 -11.51 -32.44 23.13
CA ILE A 477 -12.91 -32.31 22.70
C ILE A 477 -13.67 -33.61 22.93
N ARG A 478 -13.04 -34.76 22.69
CA ARG A 478 -13.63 -36.08 22.95
C ARG A 478 -13.86 -36.33 24.43
N ASP A 479 -12.96 -35.87 25.29
CA ASP A 479 -13.11 -36.00 26.76
C ASP A 479 -14.24 -35.11 27.29
N LEU A 480 -14.41 -33.91 26.76
CA LEU A 480 -15.48 -32.97 27.11
C LEU A 480 -16.85 -33.40 26.54
N TYR A 481 -16.85 -34.00 25.35
CA TYR A 481 -18.06 -34.40 24.63
C TYR A 481 -17.94 -35.86 24.15
N PRO A 482 -18.28 -36.85 24.99
CA PRO A 482 -18.14 -38.26 24.63
C PRO A 482 -18.92 -38.70 23.38
N ASN A 483 -19.96 -37.97 23.01
CA ASN A 483 -20.79 -38.20 21.83
C ASN A 483 -20.38 -37.35 20.60
N VAL A 484 -19.14 -36.78 20.60
CA VAL A 484 -18.62 -36.03 19.46
C VAL A 484 -18.49 -36.91 18.23
N GLN A 485 -18.96 -36.44 17.11
CA GLN A 485 -18.84 -37.08 15.80
C GLN A 485 -17.76 -36.39 14.98
N VAL A 486 -16.91 -37.16 14.33
CA VAL A 486 -15.89 -36.64 13.41
C VAL A 486 -16.48 -36.58 12.01
N GLU A 487 -16.59 -35.39 11.45
CA GLU A 487 -17.20 -35.12 10.15
C GLU A 487 -16.19 -35.20 9.01
N LEU A 488 -14.97 -34.73 9.26
CA LEU A 488 -13.88 -34.74 8.28
C LEU A 488 -12.51 -34.69 8.97
N VAL A 489 -11.58 -35.52 8.49
CA VAL A 489 -10.17 -35.41 8.87
C VAL A 489 -9.35 -35.14 7.61
N ARG A 490 -8.47 -34.15 7.67
CA ARG A 490 -7.52 -33.81 6.60
C ARG A 490 -6.19 -33.38 7.21
N ALA A 491 -5.14 -34.10 6.85
CA ALA A 491 -3.80 -33.87 7.42
C ALA A 491 -3.84 -33.79 8.95
N GLN A 492 -3.50 -32.63 9.50
CA GLN A 492 -3.51 -32.38 10.95
C GLN A 492 -4.78 -31.68 11.44
N PHE A 493 -5.83 -31.55 10.61
CA PHE A 493 -7.05 -30.82 10.95
C PHE A 493 -8.27 -31.74 11.03
N ILE A 494 -9.16 -31.48 11.97
CA ILE A 494 -10.39 -32.25 12.21
C ILE A 494 -11.57 -31.28 12.27
N CYS A 495 -12.62 -31.58 11.48
CA CYS A 495 -13.95 -31.02 11.63
C CYS A 495 -14.83 -32.00 12.41
N TRP A 496 -15.55 -31.49 13.39
CA TRP A 496 -16.36 -32.30 14.31
C TRP A 496 -17.70 -31.64 14.63
N GLN A 497 -18.66 -32.44 15.10
CA GLN A 497 -19.99 -32.03 15.52
C GLN A 497 -20.39 -32.68 16.83
N VAL A 498 -21.18 -31.98 17.64
CA VAL A 498 -21.85 -32.49 18.84
C VAL A 498 -23.31 -32.07 18.75
N ASP A 499 -24.20 -33.06 18.69
CA ASP A 499 -25.63 -32.82 18.63
C ASP A 499 -26.21 -32.41 19.99
N ALA A 500 -27.39 -31.74 19.97
CA ALA A 500 -28.16 -31.52 21.19
C ALA A 500 -28.52 -32.86 21.84
N ARG A 501 -28.33 -32.98 23.14
CA ARG A 501 -28.78 -34.17 23.87
C ARG A 501 -30.30 -34.25 23.92
#